data_dd4bff4c792890273191f45ca5d5d628
#
_entry.id   dd4bff4c792890273191f45ca5d5d628
#
_cell.length_a   1.000
_cell.length_b   1.000
_cell.length_c   1.000
_cell.angle_alpha   90.00
_cell.angle_beta   90.00
_cell.angle_gamma   90.00
#
_symmetry.space_group_name_H-M   'P 1'
#
loop_
_entity.id
_entity.type
_entity.pdbx_description
1 polymer ?
#
loop_
_entity_poly.entity_id
_entity_poly.type
_entity_poly.pdbx_seq_one_letter_code
_entity_poly.pdbx_strand_id
1 'polypeptide(L)'
;MDVPLKPMADDIDRALVIRNLRKEYRPGQPVLKDISLTVEGRGMTAIIGPSGTGKSTLVRCINRLVDPTAGEIHFRGHDMVRLGGRELRIARRRMGMVFQEYNLVERLSVIENVLCGRLGYVAVWRAWLRRFPTRDVDRAFHLLDAVGLGDFATQRADQLSGGQRQRVGIARALMQEPDLVLADEPTSSLDPKTSVEIMELIARGTGERDIPVIVNIHNVDLARRFADRIIGMSKGEIVFDGPPQALQDAHLLQIYGGEGWLQ
;
A
#
# COMPACT_ATOMS: atom_id res chain seq x y z
N MET A 1 -16.86 21.84 -2.96
CA MET A 1 -16.22 22.07 -4.26
C MET A 1 -14.84 21.45 -4.18
N ASP A 2 -14.65 20.33 -4.87
CA ASP A 2 -13.33 19.72 -5.00
C ASP A 2 -12.54 20.57 -6.00
N VAL A 3 -11.53 21.28 -5.51
CA VAL A 3 -10.56 21.92 -6.39
C VAL A 3 -9.73 20.78 -6.99
N PRO A 4 -9.79 20.51 -8.30
CA PRO A 4 -8.95 19.51 -8.90
C PRO A 4 -7.51 19.97 -8.80
N LEU A 5 -6.68 19.17 -8.14
CA LEU A 5 -5.24 19.34 -8.17
C LEU A 5 -4.80 19.16 -9.64
N LYS A 6 -4.21 20.20 -10.24
CA LYS A 6 -3.82 20.21 -11.65
C LYS A 6 -2.46 19.49 -11.79
N PRO A 7 -2.33 18.40 -12.57
CA PRO A 7 -1.05 17.71 -12.75
C PRO A 7 -0.06 18.56 -13.52
N MET A 8 1.22 18.43 -13.23
CA MET A 8 2.30 18.95 -14.08
C MET A 8 2.40 18.07 -15.34
N ALA A 9 2.63 18.66 -16.49
CA ALA A 9 2.45 18.06 -17.82
C ALA A 9 3.35 16.83 -18.12
N ASP A 10 4.46 16.64 -17.40
CA ASP A 10 5.44 15.57 -17.66
C ASP A 10 5.24 14.29 -16.81
N ASP A 11 4.25 14.27 -15.90
CA ASP A 11 4.05 13.18 -14.94
C ASP A 11 2.77 12.37 -15.18
N ILE A 12 2.12 12.49 -16.34
CA ILE A 12 0.80 11.88 -16.59
C ILE A 12 0.89 10.35 -16.60
N ASP A 13 2.00 9.77 -17.05
CA ASP A 13 2.22 8.32 -17.09
C ASP A 13 2.87 7.75 -15.82
N ARG A 14 3.31 8.62 -14.89
CA ARG A 14 3.99 8.22 -13.66
C ARG A 14 3.08 8.39 -12.46
N ALA A 15 2.77 7.30 -11.79
CA ALA A 15 1.94 7.34 -10.58
C ALA A 15 2.67 7.99 -9.41
N LEU A 16 3.98 7.72 -9.27
CA LEU A 16 4.80 8.16 -8.14
C LEU A 16 6.24 8.42 -8.58
N VAL A 17 6.81 9.54 -8.14
CA VAL A 17 8.24 9.87 -8.30
C VAL A 17 8.81 10.25 -6.93
N ILE A 18 9.87 9.56 -6.52
CA ILE A 18 10.60 9.83 -5.27
C ILE A 18 12.01 10.28 -5.66
N ARG A 19 12.49 11.36 -5.04
CA ARG A 19 13.83 11.92 -5.26
C ARG A 19 14.54 12.17 -3.95
N ASN A 20 15.72 11.56 -3.79
CA ASN A 20 16.65 11.75 -2.69
C ASN A 20 15.98 11.68 -1.31
N LEU A 21 15.02 10.73 -1.14
CA LEU A 21 14.25 10.59 0.07
C LEU A 21 15.13 10.12 1.21
N ARG A 22 15.11 10.86 2.31
CA ARG A 22 15.82 10.53 3.55
C ARG A 22 14.87 10.47 4.72
N LYS A 23 15.11 9.52 5.61
CA LYS A 23 14.39 9.44 6.88
C LYS A 23 15.34 9.08 8.00
N GLU A 24 15.34 9.92 9.02
CA GLU A 24 15.99 9.69 10.31
C GLU A 24 14.94 9.77 11.41
N TYR A 25 14.93 8.81 12.33
CA TYR A 25 14.15 8.89 13.57
C TYR A 25 14.96 9.50 14.71
N ARG A 26 16.31 9.36 14.63
CA ARG A 26 17.27 10.00 15.53
C ARG A 26 18.34 10.68 14.67
N PRO A 27 18.80 11.88 15.04
CA PRO A 27 19.84 12.57 14.31
C PRO A 27 21.07 11.67 14.08
N GLY A 28 21.58 11.64 12.85
CA GLY A 28 22.73 10.84 12.46
C GLY A 28 22.49 9.33 12.30
N GLN A 29 21.23 8.86 12.42
CA GLN A 29 20.87 7.45 12.20
C GLN A 29 19.84 7.32 11.08
N PRO A 30 20.25 7.44 9.80
CA PRO A 30 19.34 7.36 8.68
C PRO A 30 18.82 5.94 8.48
N VAL A 31 17.49 5.81 8.43
CA VAL A 31 16.78 4.57 8.07
C VAL A 31 16.57 4.49 6.55
N LEU A 32 16.36 5.64 5.89
CA LEU A 32 16.35 5.77 4.44
C LEU A 32 17.47 6.74 4.03
N LYS A 33 18.28 6.34 3.04
CA LYS A 33 19.44 7.07 2.56
C LYS A 33 19.31 7.33 1.06
N ASP A 34 18.92 8.57 0.72
CA ASP A 34 18.85 9.06 -0.66
C ASP A 34 18.08 8.14 -1.63
N ILE A 35 16.93 7.61 -1.17
CA ILE A 35 16.06 6.76 -2.00
C ILE A 35 15.48 7.56 -3.15
N SER A 36 15.76 7.12 -4.38
CA SER A 36 15.17 7.67 -5.59
C SER A 36 14.57 6.54 -6.42
N LEU A 37 13.29 6.67 -6.76
CA LEU A 37 12.59 5.69 -7.59
C LEU A 37 11.37 6.34 -8.28
N THR A 38 10.97 5.76 -9.41
CA THR A 38 9.76 6.13 -10.13
C THR A 38 8.87 4.89 -10.24
N VAL A 39 7.59 5.03 -10.02
CA VAL A 39 6.59 3.96 -10.23
C VAL A 39 5.68 4.39 -11.36
N GLU A 40 5.60 3.53 -12.37
CA GLU A 40 4.73 3.74 -13.54
C GLU A 40 3.24 3.67 -13.15
N GLY A 41 2.37 4.14 -14.03
CA GLY A 41 0.93 4.23 -13.79
C GLY A 41 0.19 2.89 -13.69
N ARG A 42 0.89 1.74 -13.76
CA ARG A 42 0.31 0.39 -13.71
C ARG A 42 1.31 -0.64 -13.18
N GLY A 43 0.81 -1.83 -12.90
CA GLY A 43 1.61 -2.99 -12.51
C GLY A 43 1.97 -3.02 -11.02
N MET A 44 2.60 -4.10 -10.61
CA MET A 44 2.99 -4.34 -9.22
C MET A 44 4.50 -4.21 -9.04
N THR A 45 4.92 -3.31 -8.16
CA THR A 45 6.31 -3.15 -7.73
C THR A 45 6.46 -3.77 -6.34
N ALA A 46 7.26 -4.83 -6.22
CA ALA A 46 7.59 -5.44 -4.93
C ALA A 46 8.86 -4.82 -4.35
N ILE A 47 8.84 -4.51 -3.06
CA ILE A 47 10.01 -4.09 -2.29
C ILE A 47 10.43 -5.27 -1.41
N ILE A 48 11.65 -5.78 -1.60
CA ILE A 48 12.22 -6.90 -0.85
C ILE A 48 13.47 -6.48 -0.07
N GLY A 49 13.82 -7.25 0.95
CA GLY A 49 15.03 -7.06 1.77
C GLY A 49 14.82 -7.49 3.22
N PRO A 50 15.90 -7.57 4.01
CA PRO A 50 15.84 -7.98 5.42
C PRO A 50 14.96 -7.06 6.27
N SER A 51 14.55 -7.56 7.44
CA SER A 51 13.87 -6.73 8.44
C SER A 51 14.76 -5.55 8.87
N GLY A 52 14.17 -4.39 9.10
CA GLY A 52 14.89 -3.19 9.53
C GLY A 52 15.59 -2.40 8.42
N THR A 53 15.51 -2.79 7.14
CA THR A 53 16.13 -2.04 6.03
C THR A 53 15.38 -0.78 5.60
N GLY A 54 14.23 -0.48 6.22
CA GLY A 54 13.47 0.75 5.93
C GLY A 54 12.29 0.57 4.97
N LYS A 55 11.95 -0.66 4.52
CA LYS A 55 10.85 -0.92 3.57
C LYS A 55 9.50 -0.34 4.04
N SER A 56 9.06 -0.70 5.25
CA SER A 56 7.83 -0.16 5.83
C SER A 56 7.91 1.35 6.06
N THR A 57 9.10 1.87 6.40
CA THR A 57 9.32 3.31 6.52
C THR A 57 9.15 4.00 5.17
N LEU A 58 9.67 3.42 4.08
CA LEU A 58 9.50 3.95 2.73
C LEU A 58 8.00 3.99 2.35
N VAL A 59 7.28 2.88 2.50
CA VAL A 59 5.83 2.81 2.22
C VAL A 59 5.05 3.84 3.04
N ARG A 60 5.39 4.01 4.32
CA ARG A 60 4.75 4.99 5.21
C ARG A 60 5.15 6.44 4.93
N CYS A 61 6.32 6.69 4.36
CA CYS A 61 6.71 8.01 3.88
C CYS A 61 5.93 8.40 2.62
N ILE A 62 5.65 7.46 1.71
CA ILE A 62 4.91 7.72 0.46
C ILE A 62 3.54 8.35 0.75
N ASN A 63 2.78 7.79 1.70
CA ASN A 63 1.48 8.37 2.07
C ASN A 63 1.57 9.37 3.25
N ARG A 64 2.80 9.72 3.68
CA ARG A 64 3.08 10.62 4.79
C ARG A 64 2.43 10.24 6.12
N LEU A 65 2.26 8.95 6.39
CA LEU A 65 2.04 8.46 7.76
C LEU A 65 3.28 8.70 8.62
N VAL A 66 4.45 8.71 7.98
CA VAL A 66 5.73 9.13 8.54
C VAL A 66 6.26 10.27 7.67
N ASP A 67 6.53 11.43 8.27
CA ASP A 67 7.12 12.54 7.53
C ASP A 67 8.59 12.25 7.21
N PRO A 68 9.04 12.41 5.94
CA PRO A 68 10.45 12.30 5.59
C PRO A 68 11.28 13.40 6.25
N THR A 69 12.57 13.17 6.40
CA THR A 69 13.52 14.18 6.91
C THR A 69 13.99 15.11 5.80
N ALA A 70 14.16 14.59 4.58
CA ALA A 70 14.51 15.34 3.38
C ALA A 70 14.07 14.56 2.12
N GLY A 71 14.17 15.22 0.96
CA GLY A 71 13.79 14.68 -0.34
C GLY A 71 12.37 15.06 -0.75
N GLU A 72 11.93 14.54 -1.88
CA GLU A 72 10.66 14.86 -2.51
C GLU A 72 9.88 13.59 -2.80
N ILE A 73 8.55 13.67 -2.69
CA ILE A 73 7.62 12.60 -3.06
C ILE A 73 6.52 13.22 -3.92
N HIS A 74 6.55 12.97 -5.21
CA HIS A 74 5.53 13.45 -6.14
C HIS A 74 4.54 12.33 -6.44
N PHE A 75 3.28 12.53 -6.08
CA PHE A 75 2.18 11.67 -6.42
C PHE A 75 1.25 12.39 -7.40
N ARG A 76 1.13 11.85 -8.61
CA ARG A 76 0.35 12.48 -9.70
C ARG A 76 0.71 13.97 -9.89
N GLY A 77 2.00 14.29 -9.88
CA GLY A 77 2.51 15.65 -10.05
C GLY A 77 2.43 16.57 -8.83
N HIS A 78 1.94 16.08 -7.66
CA HIS A 78 1.87 16.87 -6.43
C HIS A 78 2.95 16.45 -5.45
N ASP A 79 3.75 17.41 -4.98
CA ASP A 79 4.75 17.16 -3.93
C ASP A 79 4.06 16.91 -2.58
N MET A 80 3.95 15.63 -2.23
CA MET A 80 3.33 15.16 -1.00
C MET A 80 3.98 15.76 0.25
N VAL A 81 5.28 16.10 0.20
CA VAL A 81 6.03 16.61 1.36
C VAL A 81 5.59 18.02 1.70
N ARG A 82 5.21 18.81 0.71
CA ARG A 82 4.78 20.21 0.87
C ARG A 82 3.28 20.37 1.16
N LEU A 83 2.47 19.34 0.92
CA LEU A 83 1.02 19.42 1.16
C LEU A 83 0.72 19.60 2.65
N GLY A 84 -0.16 20.55 2.96
CA GLY A 84 -0.69 20.80 4.30
C GLY A 84 -2.01 20.06 4.58
N GLY A 85 -2.47 20.08 5.79
CA GLY A 85 -3.62 19.39 6.36
C GLY A 85 -4.77 18.97 5.43
N ARG A 86 -5.47 19.91 4.76
CA ARG A 86 -6.60 19.58 3.88
C ARG A 86 -6.15 18.92 2.58
N GLU A 87 -5.11 19.46 1.94
CA GLU A 87 -4.59 18.98 0.67
C GLU A 87 -4.01 17.57 0.82
N LEU A 88 -3.24 17.33 1.88
CA LEU A 88 -2.71 16.01 2.21
C LEU A 88 -3.83 14.99 2.43
N ARG A 89 -4.93 15.35 3.09
CA ARG A 89 -6.10 14.47 3.21
C ARG A 89 -6.72 14.14 1.86
N ILE A 90 -6.80 15.10 0.94
CA ILE A 90 -7.31 14.89 -0.42
C ILE A 90 -6.38 13.95 -1.19
N ALA A 91 -5.06 14.15 -1.12
CA ALA A 91 -4.11 13.26 -1.78
C ALA A 91 -4.17 11.82 -1.20
N ARG A 92 -4.24 11.66 0.13
CA ARG A 92 -4.37 10.35 0.79
C ARG A 92 -5.64 9.59 0.43
N ARG A 93 -6.75 10.26 0.08
CA ARG A 93 -7.96 9.57 -0.42
C ARG A 93 -7.68 8.76 -1.69
N ARG A 94 -6.70 9.19 -2.47
CA ARG A 94 -6.31 8.57 -3.74
C ARG A 94 -5.26 7.47 -3.57
N MET A 95 -4.83 7.18 -2.33
CA MET A 95 -3.90 6.11 -1.99
C MET A 95 -4.58 5.09 -1.10
N GLY A 96 -4.81 3.88 -1.60
CA GLY A 96 -5.28 2.76 -0.80
C GLY A 96 -4.13 2.20 0.04
N MET A 97 -4.37 1.93 1.34
CA MET A 97 -3.34 1.35 2.20
C MET A 97 -3.82 0.03 2.80
N VAL A 98 -3.07 -1.02 2.55
CA VAL A 98 -3.20 -2.34 3.18
C VAL A 98 -2.09 -2.47 4.22
N PHE A 99 -2.47 -2.71 5.47
CA PHE A 99 -1.55 -2.74 6.61
C PHE A 99 -1.24 -4.16 7.04
N GLN A 100 -0.08 -4.37 7.64
CA GLN A 100 0.36 -5.62 8.23
C GLN A 100 -0.58 -6.09 9.37
N GLU A 101 -0.95 -5.17 10.28
CA GLU A 101 -1.82 -5.46 11.44
C GLU A 101 -3.30 -5.20 11.13
N TYR A 102 -3.71 -5.28 9.87
CA TYR A 102 -5.09 -5.06 9.37
C TYR A 102 -5.66 -3.68 9.68
N ASN A 103 -5.38 -3.08 10.83
CA ASN A 103 -5.89 -1.79 11.33
C ASN A 103 -7.41 -1.67 11.18
N LEU A 104 -8.14 -2.72 11.52
CA LEU A 104 -9.58 -2.73 11.57
C LEU A 104 -10.07 -2.18 12.90
N VAL A 105 -11.25 -1.55 12.87
CA VAL A 105 -11.96 -1.21 14.11
C VAL A 105 -12.69 -2.46 14.57
N GLU A 106 -12.15 -3.15 15.56
CA GLU A 106 -12.56 -4.50 15.99
C GLU A 106 -14.04 -4.61 16.34
N ARG A 107 -14.61 -3.58 16.98
CA ARG A 107 -16.01 -3.55 17.40
C ARG A 107 -17.01 -3.22 16.31
N LEU A 108 -16.54 -2.76 15.14
CA LEU A 108 -17.38 -2.51 13.98
C LEU A 108 -17.60 -3.80 13.20
N SER A 109 -18.72 -3.85 12.45
CA SER A 109 -18.96 -4.92 11.51
C SER A 109 -17.99 -4.88 10.33
N VAL A 110 -17.91 -5.99 9.60
CA VAL A 110 -17.09 -6.13 8.39
C VAL A 110 -17.43 -5.05 7.37
N ILE A 111 -18.72 -4.85 7.06
CA ILE A 111 -19.15 -3.84 6.10
C ILE A 111 -18.83 -2.42 6.58
N GLU A 112 -19.01 -2.13 7.88
CA GLU A 112 -18.64 -0.82 8.43
C GLU A 112 -17.13 -0.55 8.30
N ASN A 113 -16.28 -1.55 8.50
CA ASN A 113 -14.84 -1.42 8.27
C ASN A 113 -14.52 -1.13 6.79
N VAL A 114 -15.19 -1.76 5.83
CA VAL A 114 -15.02 -1.46 4.40
C VAL A 114 -15.48 -0.03 4.11
N LEU A 115 -16.64 0.37 4.62
CA LEU A 115 -17.20 1.74 4.47
C LEU A 115 -16.28 2.82 5.07
N CYS A 116 -15.42 2.50 6.05
CA CYS A 116 -14.41 3.43 6.53
C CYS A 116 -13.49 3.94 5.40
N GLY A 117 -13.30 3.20 4.30
CA GLY A 117 -12.60 3.67 3.12
C GLY A 117 -13.24 4.92 2.47
N ARG A 118 -14.54 5.18 2.71
CA ARG A 118 -15.26 6.37 2.19
C ARG A 118 -15.31 7.55 3.14
N LEU A 119 -14.74 7.44 4.35
CA LEU A 119 -14.78 8.52 5.35
C LEU A 119 -14.19 9.84 4.84
N GLY A 120 -13.20 9.76 3.94
CA GLY A 120 -12.64 10.94 3.31
C GLY A 120 -13.57 11.67 2.34
N TYR A 121 -14.67 11.04 1.88
CA TYR A 121 -15.57 11.53 0.83
C TYR A 121 -16.95 11.93 1.33
N VAL A 122 -17.30 11.55 2.56
CA VAL A 122 -18.60 11.86 3.17
C VAL A 122 -18.46 12.98 4.18
N ALA A 123 -19.55 13.74 4.39
CA ALA A 123 -19.58 14.78 5.41
C ALA A 123 -19.45 14.16 6.81
N VAL A 124 -18.73 14.83 7.71
CA VAL A 124 -18.44 14.33 9.07
C VAL A 124 -19.68 13.89 9.83
N TRP A 125 -20.77 14.67 9.76
CA TRP A 125 -22.04 14.33 10.42
C TRP A 125 -22.69 13.05 9.88
N ARG A 126 -22.54 12.76 8.56
CA ARG A 126 -23.02 11.50 7.96
C ARG A 126 -22.17 10.32 8.42
N ALA A 127 -20.85 10.49 8.46
CA ALA A 127 -19.94 9.49 8.98
C ALA A 127 -20.26 9.16 10.44
N TRP A 128 -20.50 10.18 11.28
CA TRP A 128 -20.87 10.02 12.70
C TRP A 128 -22.20 9.28 12.87
N LEU A 129 -23.21 9.56 12.03
CA LEU A 129 -24.49 8.85 12.02
C LEU A 129 -24.45 7.52 11.25
N ARG A 130 -23.29 7.10 10.74
CA ARG A 130 -23.11 5.89 9.89
C ARG A 130 -24.05 5.89 8.67
N ARG A 131 -24.40 7.07 8.13
CA ARG A 131 -25.29 7.26 6.98
C ARG A 131 -24.46 7.44 5.71
N PHE A 132 -24.02 6.33 5.12
CA PHE A 132 -23.34 6.35 3.84
C PHE A 132 -24.33 6.40 2.67
N PRO A 133 -23.96 6.98 1.50
CA PRO A 133 -24.77 6.91 0.29
C PRO A 133 -25.02 5.44 -0.11
N THR A 134 -26.21 5.14 -0.64
CA THR A 134 -26.59 3.79 -1.06
C THR A 134 -25.57 3.18 -2.00
N ARG A 135 -25.10 3.93 -3.00
CA ARG A 135 -24.05 3.49 -3.93
C ARG A 135 -22.75 3.02 -3.23
N ASP A 136 -22.39 3.66 -2.10
CA ASP A 136 -21.19 3.28 -1.36
C ASP A 136 -21.45 2.00 -0.56
N VAL A 137 -22.67 1.80 -0.06
CA VAL A 137 -23.09 0.57 0.61
C VAL A 137 -23.13 -0.59 -0.38
N ASP A 138 -23.76 -0.41 -1.54
CA ASP A 138 -23.81 -1.43 -2.60
C ASP A 138 -22.40 -1.83 -3.05
N ARG A 139 -21.54 -0.84 -3.24
CA ARG A 139 -20.12 -1.08 -3.59
C ARG A 139 -19.40 -1.85 -2.50
N ALA A 140 -19.64 -1.55 -1.21
CA ALA A 140 -19.03 -2.28 -0.11
C ALA A 140 -19.42 -3.76 -0.12
N PHE A 141 -20.70 -4.09 -0.41
CA PHE A 141 -21.14 -5.47 -0.58
C PHE A 141 -20.45 -6.14 -1.76
N HIS A 142 -20.38 -5.51 -2.93
CA HIS A 142 -19.67 -6.05 -4.09
C HIS A 142 -18.18 -6.32 -3.79
N LEU A 143 -17.51 -5.43 -3.06
CA LEU A 143 -16.13 -5.66 -2.66
C LEU A 143 -15.99 -6.81 -1.66
N LEU A 144 -16.95 -6.96 -0.73
CA LEU A 144 -16.97 -8.09 0.19
C LEU A 144 -17.19 -9.41 -0.53
N ASP A 145 -18.08 -9.46 -1.51
CA ASP A 145 -18.29 -10.63 -2.36
C ASP A 145 -17.01 -10.98 -3.14
N ALA A 146 -16.35 -9.96 -3.72
CA ALA A 146 -15.11 -10.14 -4.48
C ALA A 146 -13.96 -10.71 -3.64
N VAL A 147 -13.93 -10.42 -2.32
CA VAL A 147 -12.94 -10.99 -1.40
C VAL A 147 -13.44 -12.23 -0.67
N GLY A 148 -14.63 -12.76 -1.01
CA GLY A 148 -15.23 -13.97 -0.44
C GLY A 148 -15.72 -13.80 0.99
N LEU A 149 -16.21 -12.61 1.36
CA LEU A 149 -16.71 -12.27 2.70
C LEU A 149 -18.15 -11.71 2.70
N GLY A 150 -18.94 -11.93 1.64
CA GLY A 150 -20.32 -11.45 1.56
C GLY A 150 -21.18 -11.89 2.74
N ASP A 151 -21.13 -13.18 3.11
CA ASP A 151 -21.89 -13.75 4.23
C ASP A 151 -21.46 -13.22 5.61
N PHE A 152 -20.27 -12.60 5.69
CA PHE A 152 -19.70 -12.07 6.93
C PHE A 152 -19.97 -10.58 7.13
N ALA A 153 -20.70 -9.93 6.21
CA ALA A 153 -20.86 -8.46 6.17
C ALA A 153 -21.30 -7.83 7.51
N THR A 154 -22.21 -8.48 8.23
CA THR A 154 -22.75 -8.00 9.51
C THR A 154 -21.96 -8.48 10.74
N GLN A 155 -21.04 -9.42 10.56
CA GLN A 155 -20.21 -9.94 11.65
C GLN A 155 -19.20 -8.91 12.13
N ARG A 156 -18.85 -8.94 13.43
CA ARG A 156 -17.81 -8.05 13.98
C ARG A 156 -16.42 -8.48 13.51
N ALA A 157 -15.55 -7.49 13.30
CA ALA A 157 -14.20 -7.73 12.81
C ALA A 157 -13.31 -8.53 13.80
N ASP A 158 -13.55 -8.44 15.11
CA ASP A 158 -12.82 -9.20 16.12
C ASP A 158 -13.12 -10.72 16.10
N GLN A 159 -14.20 -11.14 15.45
CA GLN A 159 -14.58 -12.54 15.29
C GLN A 159 -13.98 -13.23 14.07
N LEU A 160 -13.25 -12.49 13.24
CA LEU A 160 -12.66 -12.98 12.01
C LEU A 160 -11.27 -13.60 12.23
N SER A 161 -10.92 -14.59 11.39
CA SER A 161 -9.55 -15.10 11.30
C SER A 161 -8.59 -14.03 10.74
N GLY A 162 -7.27 -14.23 10.88
CA GLY A 162 -6.25 -13.32 10.35
C GLY A 162 -6.39 -13.09 8.84
N GLY A 163 -6.55 -14.15 8.04
CA GLY A 163 -6.75 -14.05 6.60
C GLY A 163 -8.04 -13.31 6.24
N GLN A 164 -9.14 -13.54 6.97
CA GLN A 164 -10.39 -12.81 6.77
C GLN A 164 -10.23 -11.32 7.09
N ARG A 165 -9.55 -10.96 8.19
CA ARG A 165 -9.25 -9.56 8.53
C ARG A 165 -8.42 -8.88 7.45
N GLN A 166 -7.46 -9.59 6.87
CA GLN A 166 -6.65 -9.06 5.76
C GLN A 166 -7.50 -8.80 4.51
N ARG A 167 -8.42 -9.70 4.17
CA ARG A 167 -9.36 -9.51 3.05
C ARG A 167 -10.26 -8.28 3.27
N VAL A 168 -10.73 -8.03 4.49
CA VAL A 168 -11.46 -6.79 4.85
C VAL A 168 -10.58 -5.56 4.66
N GLY A 169 -9.31 -5.62 5.06
CA GLY A 169 -8.32 -4.55 4.86
C GLY A 169 -8.12 -4.19 3.38
N ILE A 170 -8.05 -5.21 2.51
CA ILE A 170 -7.96 -5.03 1.06
C ILE A 170 -9.25 -4.40 0.51
N ALA A 171 -10.42 -4.94 0.86
CA ALA A 171 -11.71 -4.37 0.44
C ALA A 171 -11.84 -2.89 0.87
N ARG A 172 -11.43 -2.53 2.09
CA ARG A 172 -11.39 -1.15 2.57
C ARG A 172 -10.45 -0.26 1.76
N ALA A 173 -9.27 -0.76 1.37
CA ALA A 173 -8.33 0.00 0.54
C ALA A 173 -8.91 0.24 -0.87
N LEU A 174 -9.51 -0.77 -1.48
CA LEU A 174 -10.17 -0.66 -2.80
C LEU A 174 -11.45 0.20 -2.76
N MET A 175 -12.13 0.26 -1.60
CA MET A 175 -13.30 1.12 -1.40
C MET A 175 -13.00 2.60 -1.56
N GLN A 176 -11.75 3.03 -1.38
CA GLN A 176 -11.33 4.41 -1.60
C GLN A 176 -11.32 4.81 -3.09
N GLU A 177 -11.39 3.86 -4.02
CA GLU A 177 -11.16 4.08 -5.46
C GLU A 177 -9.77 4.72 -5.69
N PRO A 178 -8.70 4.05 -5.23
CA PRO A 178 -7.37 4.63 -5.23
C PRO A 178 -6.77 4.73 -6.64
N ASP A 179 -5.81 5.64 -6.79
CA ASP A 179 -4.92 5.73 -7.96
C ASP A 179 -3.57 5.03 -7.71
N LEU A 180 -3.31 4.62 -6.47
CA LEU A 180 -2.14 3.86 -6.05
C LEU A 180 -2.53 3.01 -4.83
N VAL A 181 -2.15 1.74 -4.83
CA VAL A 181 -2.26 0.87 -3.65
C VAL A 181 -0.88 0.66 -3.05
N LEU A 182 -0.80 0.89 -1.74
CA LEU A 182 0.37 0.62 -0.91
C LEU A 182 0.05 -0.55 0.00
N ALA A 183 0.87 -1.60 0.01
CA ALA A 183 0.69 -2.75 0.87
C ALA A 183 1.96 -2.99 1.70
N ASP A 184 1.84 -2.79 3.02
CA ASP A 184 2.94 -2.97 3.97
C ASP A 184 2.82 -4.35 4.61
N GLU A 185 3.62 -5.31 4.12
CA GLU A 185 3.67 -6.71 4.55
C GLU A 185 2.30 -7.41 4.64
N PRO A 186 1.51 -7.42 3.55
CA PRO A 186 0.13 -7.90 3.59
C PRO A 186 -0.02 -9.40 3.89
N THR A 187 1.07 -10.15 3.93
CA THR A 187 1.10 -11.62 4.07
C THR A 187 1.92 -12.12 5.27
N SER A 188 2.53 -11.23 6.07
CA SER A 188 3.55 -11.58 7.08
C SER A 188 3.05 -12.49 8.21
N SER A 189 1.75 -12.49 8.52
CA SER A 189 1.16 -13.27 9.61
C SER A 189 0.26 -14.40 9.11
N LEU A 190 0.41 -14.80 7.83
CA LEU A 190 -0.47 -15.76 7.17
C LEU A 190 0.31 -16.99 6.72
N ASP A 191 -0.39 -18.11 6.64
CA ASP A 191 0.16 -19.35 6.07
C ASP A 191 0.46 -19.18 4.57
N PRO A 192 1.32 -20.03 3.97
CA PRO A 192 1.74 -19.87 2.58
C PRO A 192 0.58 -19.87 1.57
N LYS A 193 -0.46 -20.71 1.79
CA LYS A 193 -1.62 -20.78 0.90
C LYS A 193 -2.42 -19.48 0.96
N THR A 194 -2.77 -19.04 2.15
CA THR A 194 -3.49 -17.77 2.35
C THR A 194 -2.68 -16.58 1.83
N SER A 195 -1.35 -16.61 1.96
CA SER A 195 -0.47 -15.56 1.41
C SER A 195 -0.61 -15.42 -0.10
N VAL A 196 -0.65 -16.54 -0.83
CA VAL A 196 -0.90 -16.54 -2.28
C VAL A 196 -2.28 -15.98 -2.60
N GLU A 197 -3.33 -16.42 -1.90
CA GLU A 197 -4.70 -15.94 -2.09
C GLU A 197 -4.83 -14.43 -1.86
N ILE A 198 -4.15 -13.87 -0.86
CA ILE A 198 -4.11 -12.42 -0.58
C ILE A 198 -3.44 -11.66 -1.72
N MET A 199 -2.31 -12.17 -2.23
CA MET A 199 -1.63 -11.54 -3.37
C MET A 199 -2.47 -11.59 -4.64
N GLU A 200 -3.17 -12.69 -4.90
CA GLU A 200 -4.12 -12.81 -6.01
C GLU A 200 -5.30 -11.83 -5.88
N LEU A 201 -5.80 -11.61 -4.66
CA LEU A 201 -6.87 -10.63 -4.41
C LEU A 201 -6.39 -9.20 -4.70
N ILE A 202 -5.18 -8.84 -4.25
CA ILE A 202 -4.60 -7.52 -4.56
C ILE A 202 -4.44 -7.38 -6.07
N ALA A 203 -3.81 -8.34 -6.74
CA ALA A 203 -3.57 -8.29 -8.19
C ALA A 203 -4.87 -8.17 -9.00
N ARG A 204 -5.91 -8.96 -8.68
CA ARG A 204 -7.23 -8.87 -9.34
C ARG A 204 -7.92 -7.53 -9.08
N GLY A 205 -7.99 -7.11 -7.80
CA GLY A 205 -8.71 -5.89 -7.42
C GLY A 205 -8.08 -4.61 -7.98
N THR A 206 -6.80 -4.64 -8.35
CA THR A 206 -6.09 -3.50 -8.95
C THR A 206 -5.95 -3.63 -10.46
N GLY A 207 -5.85 -4.87 -11.00
CA GLY A 207 -5.63 -5.13 -12.41
C GLY A 207 -6.77 -4.68 -13.33
N GLU A 208 -8.03 -4.83 -12.91
CA GLU A 208 -9.20 -4.41 -13.69
C GLU A 208 -9.22 -2.89 -14.02
N ARG A 209 -8.49 -2.09 -13.28
CA ARG A 209 -8.43 -0.63 -13.39
C ARG A 209 -7.04 -0.10 -13.66
N ASP A 210 -6.07 -0.96 -13.95
CA ASP A 210 -4.66 -0.62 -14.11
C ASP A 210 -4.10 0.21 -12.93
N ILE A 211 -4.53 -0.08 -11.68
CA ILE A 211 -4.06 0.63 -10.50
C ILE A 211 -2.66 0.12 -10.13
N PRO A 212 -1.64 0.97 -10.10
CA PRO A 212 -0.30 0.59 -9.67
C PRO A 212 -0.29 0.17 -8.20
N VAL A 213 0.53 -0.83 -7.89
CA VAL A 213 0.70 -1.38 -6.53
C VAL A 213 2.16 -1.30 -6.12
N ILE A 214 2.42 -0.80 -4.92
CA ILE A 214 3.70 -0.97 -4.24
C ILE A 214 3.46 -1.91 -3.06
N VAL A 215 4.13 -3.05 -3.05
CA VAL A 215 3.98 -4.04 -1.99
C VAL A 215 5.33 -4.36 -1.35
N ASN A 216 5.39 -4.23 -0.03
CA ASN A 216 6.51 -4.69 0.77
C ASN A 216 6.30 -6.18 1.09
N ILE A 217 7.22 -7.04 0.66
CA ILE A 217 7.12 -8.50 0.80
C ILE A 217 8.45 -9.05 1.32
N HIS A 218 8.40 -9.96 2.31
CA HIS A 218 9.58 -10.68 2.78
C HIS A 218 9.90 -11.90 1.91
N ASN A 219 8.87 -12.56 1.38
CA ASN A 219 9.01 -13.78 0.58
C ASN A 219 9.39 -13.44 -0.86
N VAL A 220 10.60 -13.84 -1.27
CA VAL A 220 11.15 -13.59 -2.61
C VAL A 220 10.36 -14.32 -3.69
N ASP A 221 9.85 -15.53 -3.42
CA ASP A 221 9.08 -16.30 -4.40
C ASP A 221 7.74 -15.65 -4.68
N LEU A 222 7.06 -15.09 -3.66
CA LEU A 222 5.86 -14.29 -3.88
C LEU A 222 6.18 -13.03 -4.70
N ALA A 223 7.30 -12.35 -4.42
CA ALA A 223 7.71 -11.20 -5.21
C ALA A 223 7.96 -11.58 -6.67
N ARG A 224 8.69 -12.68 -6.94
CA ARG A 224 8.93 -13.19 -8.30
C ARG A 224 7.66 -13.60 -9.05
N ARG A 225 6.68 -14.14 -8.32
CA ARG A 225 5.42 -14.63 -8.91
C ARG A 225 4.45 -13.51 -9.29
N PHE A 226 4.38 -12.46 -8.48
CA PHE A 226 3.31 -11.45 -8.59
C PHE A 226 3.78 -10.08 -9.09
N ALA A 227 5.04 -9.74 -8.94
CA ALA A 227 5.53 -8.41 -9.30
C ALA A 227 5.99 -8.33 -10.75
N ASP A 228 5.75 -7.16 -11.37
CA ASP A 228 6.32 -6.78 -12.66
C ASP A 228 7.72 -6.19 -12.49
N ARG A 229 7.99 -5.61 -11.31
CA ARG A 229 9.27 -4.99 -10.94
C ARG A 229 9.60 -5.31 -9.48
N ILE A 230 10.87 -5.57 -9.21
CA ILE A 230 11.38 -5.82 -7.86
C ILE A 230 12.42 -4.75 -7.52
N ILE A 231 12.27 -4.17 -6.33
CA ILE A 231 13.23 -3.25 -5.72
C ILE A 231 13.83 -3.96 -4.50
N GLY A 232 15.13 -4.20 -4.54
CA GLY A 232 15.89 -4.78 -3.43
C GLY A 232 16.49 -3.69 -2.54
N MET A 233 16.15 -3.70 -1.25
CA MET A 233 16.67 -2.75 -0.27
C MET A 233 17.65 -3.42 0.71
N SER A 234 18.77 -2.76 0.96
CA SER A 234 19.74 -3.13 1.98
C SER A 234 20.24 -1.88 2.72
N LYS A 235 20.29 -1.91 4.04
CA LYS A 235 20.86 -0.84 4.90
C LYS A 235 20.34 0.58 4.59
N GLY A 236 19.08 0.69 4.17
CA GLY A 236 18.44 1.96 3.86
C GLY A 236 18.65 2.49 2.44
N GLU A 237 19.22 1.69 1.56
CA GLU A 237 19.54 2.02 0.17
C GLU A 237 18.87 1.03 -0.79
N ILE A 238 18.61 1.44 -2.05
CA ILE A 238 18.21 0.54 -3.13
C ILE A 238 19.49 -0.06 -3.72
N VAL A 239 19.58 -1.39 -3.70
CA VAL A 239 20.74 -2.14 -4.23
C VAL A 239 20.37 -2.97 -5.46
N PHE A 240 19.08 -3.14 -5.73
CA PHE A 240 18.58 -3.80 -6.94
C PHE A 240 17.29 -3.10 -7.39
N ASP A 241 17.12 -2.96 -8.70
CA ASP A 241 15.93 -2.42 -9.33
C ASP A 241 15.78 -3.02 -10.74
N GLY A 242 14.79 -3.86 -10.95
CA GLY A 242 14.59 -4.52 -12.23
C GLY A 242 13.42 -5.50 -12.26
N PRO A 243 13.17 -6.13 -13.41
CA PRO A 243 12.15 -7.15 -13.53
C PRO A 243 12.53 -8.42 -12.74
N PRO A 244 11.54 -9.26 -12.33
CA PRO A 244 11.78 -10.48 -11.55
C PRO A 244 12.82 -11.42 -12.17
N GLN A 245 12.86 -11.49 -13.51
CA GLN A 245 13.79 -12.37 -14.26
C GLN A 245 15.25 -11.92 -14.15
N ALA A 246 15.48 -10.64 -13.88
CA ALA A 246 16.84 -10.10 -13.68
C ALA A 246 17.38 -10.34 -12.25
N LEU A 247 16.54 -10.77 -11.30
CA LEU A 247 16.93 -11.01 -9.92
C LEU A 247 17.70 -12.32 -9.79
N GLN A 248 19.02 -12.24 -9.76
CA GLN A 248 19.95 -13.36 -9.63
C GLN A 248 20.39 -13.56 -8.17
N ASP A 249 21.01 -14.71 -7.87
CA ASP A 249 21.51 -15.03 -6.52
C ASP A 249 22.55 -14.02 -6.01
N ALA A 250 23.37 -13.47 -6.90
CA ALA A 250 24.33 -12.41 -6.56
C ALA A 250 23.61 -11.15 -6.01
N HIS A 251 22.45 -10.78 -6.58
CA HIS A 251 21.65 -9.68 -6.08
C HIS A 251 21.00 -10.02 -4.74
N LEU A 252 20.54 -11.27 -4.56
CA LEU A 252 20.00 -11.73 -3.28
C LEU A 252 21.04 -11.70 -2.18
N LEU A 253 22.29 -12.10 -2.48
CA LEU A 253 23.42 -11.97 -1.55
C LEU A 253 23.69 -10.50 -1.18
N GLN A 254 23.62 -9.58 -2.14
CA GLN A 254 23.78 -8.15 -1.89
C GLN A 254 22.64 -7.58 -1.03
N ILE A 255 21.39 -8.00 -1.27
CA ILE A 255 20.21 -7.55 -0.54
C ILE A 255 20.24 -8.08 0.90
N TYR A 256 20.46 -9.38 1.09
CA TYR A 256 20.30 -10.06 2.38
C TYR A 256 21.62 -10.25 3.17
N GLY A 257 22.78 -10.10 2.51
CA GLY A 257 24.08 -10.15 3.18
C GLY A 257 24.54 -11.54 3.59
N GLY A 258 24.04 -12.61 2.94
CA GLY A 258 24.37 -14.01 3.24
C GLY A 258 23.23 -14.96 2.84
N GLU A 259 23.27 -16.23 3.25
CA GLU A 259 22.28 -17.26 2.89
C GLU A 259 20.91 -17.11 3.63
N GLY A 260 20.69 -16.02 4.36
CA GLY A 260 19.48 -15.77 5.15
C GLY A 260 18.17 -15.61 4.36
N TRP A 261 18.22 -15.70 3.03
CA TRP A 261 17.05 -15.66 2.14
C TRP A 261 16.51 -17.05 1.77
N LEU A 262 17.22 -18.12 2.19
CA LEU A 262 16.84 -19.53 1.98
C LEU A 262 15.85 -20.07 3.04
N GLN A 263 15.38 -19.22 3.97
CA GLN A 263 14.45 -19.62 5.04
C GLN A 263 13.00 -19.26 4.74
#